data_8c92128eb0faf38956155d098f39a6ba
#
_entry.id   8c92128eb0faf38956155d098f39a6ba
#
_cell.length_a   1.000
_cell.length_b   1.000
_cell.length_c   1.000
_cell.angle_alpha   90.00
_cell.angle_beta   90.00
_cell.angle_gamma   90.00
#
_symmetry.space_group_name_H-M   'P 1'
#
loop_
_entity.id
_entity.type
_entity.pdbx_description
1 polymer ?
#
loop_
_entity_poly.entity_id
_entity_poly.type
_entity_poly.pdbx_seq_one_letter_code
_entity_poly.pdbx_strand_id
1 'polypeptide(L)'
;MGHSLLTNREKMKDSLIIVSGGMDSITLLYDRKESIALALTFDYGSNHAQKEIPFARLHCERLGIEHIVIPLGFIHDYFKSSLLEGGDAIPEGHYADDNMKSTVVPFRNGIMLSIACGIAESRGLKRVMMANHFGDHAIYPDCRADFVSSMSEAMERGTYEHIRIEAPYTGISKTDIARRGLVLGIDYAETWSCYKGGDKHCGRCGTCVERKEALRQAGIYDKTVYLN
;
A
#
# COMPACT_ATOMS: atom_id res chain seq x y z
N MET A 1 -7.84 -31.80 40.86
CA MET A 1 -6.94 -31.81 39.68
C MET A 1 -7.67 -31.12 38.56
N GLY A 2 -7.47 -29.79 38.43
CA GLY A 2 -8.11 -28.97 37.42
C GLY A 2 -7.18 -28.87 36.22
N HIS A 3 -7.57 -29.45 35.10
CA HIS A 3 -6.88 -29.26 33.83
C HIS A 3 -7.33 -27.88 33.28
N SER A 4 -6.40 -26.93 33.32
CA SER A 4 -6.50 -25.66 32.60
C SER A 4 -6.36 -25.98 31.11
N LEU A 5 -7.47 -25.98 30.39
CA LEU A 5 -7.51 -25.94 28.92
C LEU A 5 -7.23 -24.50 28.49
N LEU A 6 -5.96 -24.14 28.35
CA LEU A 6 -5.56 -22.99 27.57
C LEU A 6 -5.84 -23.31 26.10
N THR A 7 -7.01 -22.93 25.64
CA THR A 7 -7.33 -22.97 24.21
C THR A 7 -6.44 -21.97 23.50
N ASN A 8 -5.43 -22.49 22.80
CA ASN A 8 -4.72 -21.78 21.74
C ASN A 8 -5.78 -21.45 20.66
N ARG A 9 -6.45 -20.30 20.75
CA ARG A 9 -7.16 -19.76 19.60
C ARG A 9 -6.07 -19.37 18.60
N GLU A 10 -5.79 -20.23 17.64
CA GLU A 10 -5.15 -19.80 16.40
C GLU A 10 -5.89 -18.55 15.95
N LYS A 11 -5.21 -17.40 15.89
CA LYS A 11 -5.80 -16.16 15.37
C LYS A 11 -6.20 -16.45 13.94
N MET A 12 -7.51 -16.58 13.68
CA MET A 12 -8.01 -16.80 12.32
C MET A 12 -7.54 -15.63 11.46
N LYS A 13 -6.91 -15.95 10.34
CA LYS A 13 -6.55 -14.98 9.32
C LYS A 13 -7.84 -14.54 8.63
N ASP A 14 -8.35 -13.37 8.95
CA ASP A 14 -9.64 -12.84 8.51
C ASP A 14 -9.55 -11.55 7.70
N SER A 15 -8.34 -11.17 7.30
CA SER A 15 -8.08 -9.90 6.65
C SER A 15 -7.51 -10.08 5.25
N LEU A 16 -7.92 -9.19 4.36
CA LEU A 16 -7.32 -8.95 3.05
C LEU A 16 -6.50 -7.67 3.13
N ILE A 17 -5.31 -7.65 2.53
CA ILE A 17 -4.47 -6.45 2.43
C ILE A 17 -4.25 -6.04 0.97
N ILE A 18 -4.28 -4.73 0.69
CA ILE A 18 -3.83 -4.16 -0.57
C ILE A 18 -2.33 -3.88 -0.46
N VAL A 19 -1.52 -4.50 -1.31
CA VAL A 19 -0.05 -4.40 -1.31
C VAL A 19 0.44 -3.94 -2.67
N SER A 20 1.18 -2.82 -2.70
CA SER A 20 1.79 -2.33 -3.94
C SER A 20 3.19 -2.88 -4.19
N GLY A 21 3.96 -3.16 -3.15
CA GLY A 21 5.41 -3.41 -3.19
C GLY A 21 6.23 -2.20 -2.72
N GLY A 22 5.56 -1.10 -2.38
CA GLY A 22 6.16 0.09 -1.76
C GLY A 22 6.38 -0.06 -0.26
N MET A 23 7.19 0.84 0.32
CA MET A 23 7.59 0.80 1.74
C MET A 23 6.41 0.63 2.70
N ASP A 24 5.35 1.42 2.52
CA ASP A 24 4.26 1.51 3.48
C ASP A 24 3.44 0.24 3.50
N SER A 25 3.06 -0.27 2.32
CA SER A 25 2.28 -1.49 2.17
C SER A 25 3.04 -2.75 2.61
N ILE A 26 4.34 -2.81 2.31
CA ILE A 26 5.20 -3.92 2.78
C ILE A 26 5.35 -3.86 4.31
N THR A 27 5.52 -2.66 4.88
CA THR A 27 5.59 -2.53 6.35
C THR A 27 4.30 -3.00 7.01
N LEU A 28 3.12 -2.63 6.45
CA LEU A 28 1.83 -3.07 6.98
C LEU A 28 1.64 -4.59 6.82
N LEU A 29 2.10 -5.17 5.70
CA LEU A 29 2.06 -6.61 5.45
C LEU A 29 2.80 -7.39 6.56
N TYR A 30 4.00 -6.95 6.94
CA TYR A 30 4.78 -7.58 8.02
C TYR A 30 4.17 -7.31 9.40
N ASP A 31 3.69 -6.09 9.65
CA ASP A 31 3.10 -5.68 10.93
C ASP A 31 1.80 -6.47 11.25
N ARG A 32 1.06 -6.88 10.23
CA ARG A 32 -0.24 -7.56 10.35
C ARG A 32 -0.26 -9.01 9.84
N LYS A 33 0.87 -9.59 9.50
CA LYS A 33 1.00 -10.90 8.84
C LYS A 33 0.17 -12.02 9.50
N GLU A 34 -0.01 -11.98 10.82
CA GLU A 34 -0.74 -13.01 11.57
C GLU A 34 -2.26 -12.96 11.33
N SER A 35 -2.80 -11.85 10.82
CA SER A 35 -4.23 -11.69 10.52
C SER A 35 -4.55 -11.74 9.03
N ILE A 36 -3.54 -11.68 8.15
CA ILE A 36 -3.72 -11.59 6.70
C ILE A 36 -3.88 -12.99 6.10
N ALA A 37 -5.03 -13.23 5.45
CA ALA A 37 -5.30 -14.42 4.67
C ALA A 37 -4.93 -14.24 3.19
N LEU A 38 -5.11 -13.01 2.65
CA LEU A 38 -4.98 -12.72 1.23
C LEU A 38 -4.36 -11.34 1.02
N ALA A 39 -3.42 -11.25 0.09
CA ALA A 39 -2.85 -9.99 -0.41
C ALA A 39 -3.30 -9.74 -1.86
N LEU A 40 -3.71 -8.51 -2.17
CA LEU A 40 -4.02 -8.07 -3.52
C LEU A 40 -3.05 -6.99 -3.98
N THR A 41 -2.55 -7.13 -5.18
CA THR A 41 -1.88 -6.04 -5.91
C THR A 41 -2.72 -5.70 -7.13
N PHE A 42 -2.88 -4.41 -7.42
CA PHE A 42 -3.62 -3.93 -8.57
C PHE A 42 -2.68 -3.43 -9.66
N ASP A 43 -2.77 -4.04 -10.83
CA ASP A 43 -2.08 -3.56 -12.04
C ASP A 43 -3.03 -2.67 -12.85
N TYR A 44 -2.82 -1.36 -12.75
CA TYR A 44 -3.64 -0.35 -13.41
C TYR A 44 -2.90 0.41 -14.52
N GLY A 45 -1.80 -0.15 -15.03
CA GLY A 45 -0.98 0.45 -16.09
C GLY A 45 -0.14 1.63 -15.63
N SER A 46 0.37 1.58 -14.38
CA SER A 46 1.29 2.61 -13.89
C SER A 46 2.71 2.40 -14.42
N ASN A 47 3.45 3.50 -14.63
CA ASN A 47 4.86 3.48 -15.07
C ASN A 47 5.77 2.57 -14.24
N HIS A 48 5.39 2.28 -13.00
CA HIS A 48 6.20 1.54 -12.03
C HIS A 48 5.63 0.16 -11.66
N ALA A 49 4.52 -0.28 -12.25
CA ALA A 49 3.89 -1.56 -11.95
C ALA A 49 4.87 -2.74 -12.10
N GLN A 50 5.67 -2.75 -13.18
CA GLN A 50 6.66 -3.81 -13.46
C GLN A 50 7.78 -3.90 -12.40
N LYS A 51 7.96 -2.87 -11.58
CA LYS A 51 8.94 -2.84 -10.49
C LYS A 51 8.29 -3.14 -9.13
N GLU A 52 7.08 -2.67 -8.89
CA GLU A 52 6.37 -2.88 -7.62
C GLU A 52 5.85 -4.30 -7.46
N ILE A 53 5.19 -4.85 -8.48
CA ILE A 53 4.54 -6.18 -8.42
C ILE A 53 5.51 -7.30 -8.02
N PRO A 54 6.75 -7.38 -8.55
CA PRO A 54 7.72 -8.39 -8.11
C PRO A 54 8.07 -8.31 -6.63
N PHE A 55 8.19 -7.10 -6.06
CA PHE A 55 8.45 -6.95 -4.62
C PHE A 55 7.24 -7.35 -3.77
N ALA A 56 6.02 -6.99 -4.17
CA ALA A 56 4.81 -7.46 -3.50
C ALA A 56 4.78 -9.00 -3.46
N ARG A 57 5.04 -9.65 -4.58
CA ARG A 57 5.11 -11.11 -4.70
C ARG A 57 6.17 -11.71 -3.79
N LEU A 58 7.41 -11.19 -3.85
CA LEU A 58 8.54 -11.64 -3.04
C LEU A 58 8.20 -11.68 -1.55
N HIS A 59 7.61 -10.58 -1.03
CA HIS A 59 7.29 -10.50 0.39
C HIS A 59 6.11 -11.38 0.79
N CYS A 60 5.09 -11.50 -0.07
CA CYS A 60 3.97 -12.42 0.18
C CYS A 60 4.43 -13.88 0.19
N GLU A 61 5.27 -14.30 -0.75
CA GLU A 61 5.87 -15.64 -0.79
C GLU A 61 6.71 -15.92 0.47
N ARG A 62 7.56 -14.97 0.87
CA ARG A 62 8.40 -15.06 2.08
C ARG A 62 7.56 -15.27 3.35
N LEU A 63 6.38 -14.69 3.41
CA LEU A 63 5.46 -14.79 4.56
C LEU A 63 4.43 -15.92 4.43
N GLY A 64 4.41 -16.66 3.30
CA GLY A 64 3.42 -17.71 3.05
C GLY A 64 1.99 -17.17 2.97
N ILE A 65 1.80 -15.95 2.41
CA ILE A 65 0.50 -15.30 2.21
C ILE A 65 0.09 -15.43 0.76
N GLU A 66 -1.14 -15.90 0.50
CA GLU A 66 -1.71 -15.95 -0.85
C GLU A 66 -1.69 -14.55 -1.48
N HIS A 67 -1.18 -14.45 -2.72
CA HIS A 67 -1.06 -13.17 -3.42
C HIS A 67 -1.71 -13.25 -4.80
N ILE A 68 -2.60 -12.30 -5.09
CA ILE A 68 -3.29 -12.19 -6.37
C ILE A 68 -3.02 -10.81 -6.97
N VAL A 69 -2.69 -10.78 -8.26
CA VAL A 69 -2.57 -9.54 -9.04
C VAL A 69 -3.85 -9.34 -9.85
N ILE A 70 -4.54 -8.22 -9.63
CA ILE A 70 -5.79 -7.87 -10.30
C ILE A 70 -5.52 -6.83 -11.39
N PRO A 71 -5.75 -7.15 -12.67
CA PRO A 71 -5.59 -6.20 -13.75
C PRO A 71 -6.75 -5.19 -13.77
N LEU A 72 -6.43 -3.90 -13.84
CA LEU A 72 -7.38 -2.79 -13.95
C LEU A 72 -7.08 -1.96 -15.21
N GLY A 73 -6.97 -2.60 -16.37
CA GLY A 73 -6.59 -1.97 -17.64
C GLY A 73 -7.46 -0.77 -18.01
N PHE A 74 -8.74 -0.75 -17.63
CA PHE A 74 -9.64 0.37 -17.89
C PHE A 74 -9.16 1.69 -17.24
N ILE A 75 -8.39 1.65 -16.15
CA ILE A 75 -7.82 2.86 -15.56
C ILE A 75 -6.81 3.49 -16.51
N HIS A 76 -5.94 2.68 -17.12
CA HIS A 76 -5.03 3.16 -18.16
C HIS A 76 -5.79 3.73 -19.36
N ASP A 77 -6.85 3.07 -19.81
CA ASP A 77 -7.54 3.42 -21.05
C ASP A 77 -8.41 4.67 -20.94
N TYR A 78 -8.98 4.96 -19.77
CA TYR A 78 -9.98 6.02 -19.59
C TYR A 78 -9.59 7.13 -18.64
N PHE A 79 -8.53 6.97 -17.82
CA PHE A 79 -8.12 7.97 -16.82
C PHE A 79 -6.89 8.74 -17.30
N LYS A 80 -6.70 9.92 -16.73
CA LYS A 80 -5.53 10.78 -17.01
C LYS A 80 -4.73 10.98 -15.72
N SER A 81 -3.45 10.64 -15.74
CA SER A 81 -2.48 10.90 -14.68
C SER A 81 -1.07 10.77 -15.21
N SER A 82 -0.12 11.53 -14.67
CA SER A 82 1.30 11.34 -14.97
C SER A 82 1.85 10.01 -14.44
N LEU A 83 1.14 9.31 -13.56
CA LEU A 83 1.53 7.98 -13.10
C LEU A 83 1.24 6.86 -14.11
N LEU A 84 0.36 7.08 -15.07
CA LEU A 84 -0.02 6.07 -16.08
C LEU A 84 0.99 6.04 -17.23
N GLU A 85 1.19 4.86 -17.81
CA GLU A 85 2.03 4.69 -18.99
C GLU A 85 1.55 5.60 -20.12
N GLY A 86 2.49 6.33 -20.75
CA GLY A 86 2.15 7.33 -21.79
C GLY A 86 1.57 8.63 -21.27
N GLY A 87 1.45 8.84 -19.95
CA GLY A 87 1.03 10.09 -19.35
C GLY A 87 2.11 11.19 -19.40
N ASP A 88 1.80 12.35 -18.83
CA ASP A 88 2.74 13.47 -18.72
C ASP A 88 3.98 13.13 -17.89
N ALA A 89 5.03 13.94 -17.98
CA ALA A 89 6.25 13.76 -17.22
C ALA A 89 5.98 13.74 -15.70
N ILE A 90 6.57 12.76 -15.01
CA ILE A 90 6.50 12.68 -13.54
C ILE A 90 7.18 13.92 -12.93
N PRO A 91 6.49 14.70 -12.09
CA PRO A 91 7.07 15.88 -11.46
C PRO A 91 8.22 15.51 -10.51
N GLU A 92 9.17 16.44 -10.39
CA GLU A 92 10.29 16.36 -9.44
C GLU A 92 10.08 17.38 -8.32
N GLY A 93 10.72 17.17 -7.18
CA GLY A 93 10.61 18.04 -6.02
C GLY A 93 9.98 17.39 -4.80
N HIS A 94 9.48 18.21 -3.89
CA HIS A 94 8.90 17.74 -2.64
C HIS A 94 7.54 17.05 -2.88
N TYR A 95 7.24 16.00 -2.09
CA TYR A 95 6.01 15.23 -2.21
C TYR A 95 4.74 16.05 -1.98
N ALA A 96 4.81 17.11 -1.18
CA ALA A 96 3.68 18.00 -0.88
C ALA A 96 3.51 19.18 -1.86
N ASP A 97 4.32 19.28 -2.90
CA ASP A 97 4.26 20.38 -3.87
C ASP A 97 2.99 20.29 -4.75
N ASP A 98 2.45 21.44 -5.12
CA ASP A 98 1.21 21.51 -5.93
C ASP A 98 1.31 20.79 -7.29
N ASN A 99 2.51 20.71 -7.88
CA ASN A 99 2.75 19.96 -9.12
C ASN A 99 2.50 18.46 -8.98
N MET A 100 2.55 17.91 -7.76
CA MET A 100 2.25 16.50 -7.48
C MET A 100 0.79 16.12 -7.75
N LYS A 101 -0.12 17.10 -7.88
CA LYS A 101 -1.52 16.84 -8.24
C LYS A 101 -1.67 16.13 -9.58
N SER A 102 -0.72 16.30 -10.52
CA SER A 102 -0.70 15.55 -11.78
C SER A 102 -0.52 14.03 -11.60
N THR A 103 -0.01 13.60 -10.44
CA THR A 103 0.17 12.17 -10.10
C THR A 103 -1.10 11.52 -9.56
N VAL A 104 -2.17 12.28 -9.32
CA VAL A 104 -3.43 11.71 -8.86
C VAL A 104 -4.05 10.87 -9.97
N VAL A 105 -4.26 9.59 -9.71
CA VAL A 105 -5.15 8.74 -10.51
C VAL A 105 -6.54 8.86 -9.89
N PRO A 106 -7.53 9.43 -10.60
CA PRO A 106 -8.82 9.79 -10.00
C PRO A 106 -9.50 8.64 -9.28
N PHE A 107 -9.82 8.83 -7.99
CA PHE A 107 -10.58 7.87 -7.16
C PHE A 107 -9.99 6.44 -7.14
N ARG A 108 -8.68 6.30 -7.37
CA ARG A 108 -8.03 4.98 -7.50
C ARG A 108 -8.21 4.12 -6.25
N ASN A 109 -8.00 4.67 -5.06
CA ASN A 109 -8.14 3.90 -3.82
C ASN A 109 -9.61 3.49 -3.60
N GLY A 110 -10.59 4.31 -3.95
CA GLY A 110 -12.01 3.94 -3.89
C GLY A 110 -12.34 2.75 -4.79
N ILE A 111 -11.83 2.72 -6.01
CA ILE A 111 -12.00 1.61 -6.95
C ILE A 111 -11.35 0.34 -6.39
N MET A 112 -10.10 0.42 -5.95
CA MET A 112 -9.35 -0.72 -5.39
C MET A 112 -10.02 -1.28 -4.13
N LEU A 113 -10.49 -0.40 -3.22
CA LEU A 113 -11.20 -0.79 -2.02
C LEU A 113 -12.53 -1.47 -2.33
N SER A 114 -13.28 -1.00 -3.35
CA SER A 114 -14.54 -1.62 -3.76
C SER A 114 -14.33 -3.05 -4.27
N ILE A 115 -13.30 -3.26 -5.09
CA ILE A 115 -12.94 -4.59 -5.60
C ILE A 115 -12.46 -5.49 -4.46
N ALA A 116 -11.58 -4.97 -3.59
CA ALA A 116 -11.08 -5.70 -2.44
C ALA A 116 -12.20 -6.11 -1.48
N CYS A 117 -13.21 -5.24 -1.28
CA CYS A 117 -14.40 -5.52 -0.51
C CYS A 117 -15.17 -6.73 -1.05
N GLY A 118 -15.50 -6.73 -2.35
CA GLY A 118 -16.21 -7.83 -2.98
C GLY A 118 -15.43 -9.17 -2.92
N ILE A 119 -14.11 -9.11 -3.10
CA ILE A 119 -13.24 -10.29 -2.97
C ILE A 119 -13.21 -10.77 -1.49
N ALA A 120 -13.09 -9.85 -0.53
CA ALA A 120 -13.10 -10.18 0.89
C ALA A 120 -14.41 -10.87 1.28
N GLU A 121 -15.55 -10.35 0.84
CA GLU A 121 -16.86 -10.95 1.09
C GLU A 121 -16.95 -12.37 0.48
N SER A 122 -16.54 -12.51 -0.77
CA SER A 122 -16.52 -13.81 -1.48
C SER A 122 -15.64 -14.87 -0.80
N ARG A 123 -14.65 -14.43 -0.02
CA ARG A 123 -13.72 -15.29 0.74
C ARG A 123 -14.09 -15.42 2.23
N GLY A 124 -15.19 -14.81 2.69
CA GLY A 124 -15.61 -14.82 4.10
C GLY A 124 -14.68 -14.04 5.03
N LEU A 125 -13.89 -13.10 4.49
CA LEU A 125 -13.00 -12.23 5.26
C LEU A 125 -13.79 -11.05 5.83
N LYS A 126 -13.24 -10.42 6.87
CA LYS A 126 -13.93 -9.37 7.64
C LYS A 126 -13.33 -7.99 7.46
N ARG A 127 -12.10 -7.90 6.99
CA ARG A 127 -11.36 -6.64 6.93
C ARG A 127 -10.60 -6.50 5.62
N VAL A 128 -10.55 -5.25 5.13
CA VAL A 128 -9.64 -4.83 4.04
C VAL A 128 -8.65 -3.84 4.62
N MET A 129 -7.35 -4.12 4.48
CA MET A 129 -6.28 -3.29 4.99
C MET A 129 -5.65 -2.44 3.88
N MET A 130 -5.37 -1.16 4.19
CA MET A 130 -4.61 -0.26 3.33
C MET A 130 -3.57 0.53 4.13
N ALA A 131 -2.49 0.93 3.47
CA ALA A 131 -1.32 1.55 4.08
C ALA A 131 -1.14 3.03 3.69
N ASN A 132 -2.24 3.80 3.62
CA ASN A 132 -2.16 5.25 3.46
C ASN A 132 -1.59 5.89 4.74
N HIS A 133 -0.85 6.98 4.60
CA HIS A 133 -0.23 7.67 5.74
C HIS A 133 -0.55 9.17 5.74
N PHE A 134 -0.14 9.89 6.80
CA PHE A 134 -0.46 11.31 6.98
C PHE A 134 0.03 12.20 5.82
N GLY A 135 1.21 11.90 5.24
CA GLY A 135 1.77 12.66 4.12
C GLY A 135 0.91 12.61 2.84
N ASP A 136 0.14 11.56 2.63
CA ASP A 136 -0.72 11.40 1.45
C ASP A 136 -1.89 12.39 1.43
N HIS A 137 -2.32 12.89 2.58
CA HIS A 137 -3.54 13.69 2.73
C HIS A 137 -3.52 15.00 1.97
N ALA A 138 -2.34 15.59 1.76
CA ALA A 138 -2.19 16.85 1.04
C ALA A 138 -2.54 16.73 -0.45
N ILE A 139 -2.21 15.58 -1.06
CA ILE A 139 -2.28 15.36 -2.50
C ILE A 139 -3.46 14.45 -2.89
N TYR A 140 -3.68 13.37 -2.13
CA TYR A 140 -4.64 12.31 -2.49
C TYR A 140 -5.89 12.36 -1.60
N PRO A 141 -7.03 12.88 -2.13
CA PRO A 141 -8.28 12.96 -1.35
C PRO A 141 -8.74 11.60 -0.82
N ASP A 142 -8.52 10.54 -1.59
CA ASP A 142 -8.89 9.16 -1.28
C ASP A 142 -7.91 8.44 -0.34
N CYS A 143 -6.99 9.19 0.30
CA CYS A 143 -6.16 8.74 1.43
C CYS A 143 -6.55 9.39 2.76
N ARG A 144 -7.46 10.37 2.77
CA ARG A 144 -7.84 11.12 3.96
C ARG A 144 -8.69 10.29 4.92
N ALA A 145 -8.61 10.61 6.20
CA ALA A 145 -9.30 9.86 7.24
C ALA A 145 -10.83 9.85 7.09
N ASP A 146 -11.43 10.99 6.67
CA ASP A 146 -12.86 11.12 6.40
C ASP A 146 -13.31 10.25 5.22
N PHE A 147 -12.52 10.21 4.14
CA PHE A 147 -12.77 9.30 3.03
C PHE A 147 -12.71 7.84 3.48
N VAL A 148 -11.64 7.43 4.18
CA VAL A 148 -11.46 6.06 4.67
C VAL A 148 -12.62 5.65 5.57
N SER A 149 -13.05 6.53 6.49
CA SER A 149 -14.18 6.28 7.37
C SER A 149 -15.49 6.09 6.60
N SER A 150 -15.79 7.00 5.65
CA SER A 150 -17.01 6.95 4.84
C SER A 150 -17.04 5.69 3.95
N MET A 151 -15.91 5.35 3.36
CA MET A 151 -15.79 4.15 2.53
C MET A 151 -15.94 2.87 3.36
N SER A 152 -15.37 2.84 4.57
CA SER A 152 -15.53 1.72 5.52
C SER A 152 -16.98 1.54 5.92
N GLU A 153 -17.70 2.63 6.21
CA GLU A 153 -19.14 2.58 6.53
C GLU A 153 -19.95 2.07 5.34
N ALA A 154 -19.66 2.52 4.13
CA ALA A 154 -20.32 2.04 2.92
C ALA A 154 -20.09 0.53 2.70
N MET A 155 -18.87 0.04 2.88
CA MET A 155 -18.54 -1.37 2.79
C MET A 155 -19.23 -2.21 3.85
N GLU A 156 -19.24 -1.75 5.10
CA GLU A 156 -19.91 -2.42 6.22
C GLU A 156 -21.42 -2.57 5.98
N ARG A 157 -22.07 -1.52 5.49
CA ARG A 157 -23.51 -1.53 5.21
C ARG A 157 -23.87 -2.28 3.93
N GLY A 158 -22.95 -2.34 2.97
CA GLY A 158 -23.15 -2.93 1.64
C GLY A 158 -22.80 -4.41 1.52
N THR A 159 -22.33 -5.04 2.63
CA THR A 159 -21.91 -6.45 2.64
C THR A 159 -22.59 -7.24 3.75
N TYR A 160 -22.87 -8.52 3.51
CA TYR A 160 -23.38 -9.44 4.54
C TYR A 160 -22.36 -9.74 5.64
N GLU A 161 -21.06 -9.72 5.25
CA GLU A 161 -19.95 -9.98 6.17
C GLU A 161 -19.57 -8.75 7.02
N HIS A 162 -20.23 -7.59 6.81
CA HIS A 162 -19.95 -6.32 7.48
C HIS A 162 -18.49 -5.92 7.41
N ILE A 163 -17.94 -5.95 6.19
CA ILE A 163 -16.52 -5.72 5.94
C ILE A 163 -16.15 -4.28 6.28
N ARG A 164 -15.03 -4.12 6.99
CA ARG A 164 -14.50 -2.80 7.37
C ARG A 164 -13.09 -2.57 6.82
N ILE A 165 -12.75 -1.30 6.65
CA ILE A 165 -11.38 -0.89 6.34
C ILE A 165 -10.57 -0.77 7.62
N GLU A 166 -9.36 -1.32 7.61
CA GLU A 166 -8.33 -1.11 8.62
C GLU A 166 -7.15 -0.37 7.99
N ALA A 167 -6.96 0.90 8.37
CA ALA A 167 -5.92 1.79 7.82
C ALA A 167 -5.07 2.37 8.99
N PRO A 168 -4.22 1.54 9.64
CA PRO A 168 -3.58 1.91 10.90
C PRO A 168 -2.50 2.98 10.75
N TYR A 169 -2.09 3.30 9.54
CA TYR A 169 -1.03 4.28 9.28
C TYR A 169 -1.55 5.66 8.90
N THR A 170 -2.86 5.85 8.76
CA THR A 170 -3.49 7.11 8.34
C THR A 170 -3.01 8.33 9.16
N GLY A 171 -2.76 8.16 10.45
CA GLY A 171 -2.35 9.24 11.36
C GLY A 171 -0.86 9.30 11.70
N ILE A 172 0.00 8.49 11.05
CA ILE A 172 1.44 8.46 11.34
C ILE A 172 2.27 8.92 10.14
N SER A 173 3.50 9.35 10.41
CA SER A 173 4.42 9.78 9.37
C SER A 173 5.10 8.60 8.66
N LYS A 174 5.60 8.83 7.44
CA LYS A 174 6.42 7.85 6.72
C LYS A 174 7.69 7.49 7.49
N THR A 175 8.23 8.43 8.26
CA THR A 175 9.37 8.18 9.18
C THR A 175 9.02 7.16 10.25
N ASP A 176 7.81 7.23 10.83
CA ASP A 176 7.36 6.27 11.85
C ASP A 176 7.09 4.90 11.23
N ILE A 177 6.58 4.85 10.00
CA ILE A 177 6.47 3.60 9.22
C ILE A 177 7.85 3.00 9.00
N ALA A 178 8.85 3.81 8.60
CA ALA A 178 10.22 3.35 8.40
C ALA A 178 10.83 2.77 9.70
N ARG A 179 10.64 3.43 10.86
CA ARG A 179 11.09 2.91 12.17
C ARG A 179 10.42 1.57 12.50
N ARG A 180 9.12 1.45 12.22
CA ARG A 180 8.38 0.19 12.42
C ARG A 180 8.94 -0.93 11.56
N GLY A 181 9.23 -0.67 10.29
CA GLY A 181 9.84 -1.64 9.40
C GLY A 181 11.24 -2.07 9.83
N LEU A 182 12.04 -1.16 10.40
CA LEU A 182 13.34 -1.51 11.00
C LEU A 182 13.17 -2.54 12.12
N VAL A 183 12.22 -2.33 13.03
CA VAL A 183 11.91 -3.27 14.13
C VAL A 183 11.42 -4.62 13.59
N LEU A 184 10.69 -4.62 12.48
CA LEU A 184 10.19 -5.82 11.81
C LEU A 184 11.25 -6.54 10.96
N GLY A 185 12.47 -5.97 10.84
CA GLY A 185 13.57 -6.55 10.09
C GLY A 185 13.43 -6.44 8.56
N ILE A 186 12.68 -5.45 8.07
CA ILE A 186 12.47 -5.25 6.65
C ILE A 186 13.71 -4.59 6.03
N ASP A 187 14.26 -5.19 4.96
CA ASP A 187 15.23 -4.52 4.10
C ASP A 187 14.50 -3.71 3.04
N TYR A 188 14.49 -2.40 3.21
CA TYR A 188 13.79 -1.52 2.26
C TYR A 188 14.41 -1.49 0.86
N ALA A 189 15.62 -2.01 0.64
CA ALA A 189 16.15 -2.22 -0.71
C ALA A 189 15.29 -3.20 -1.53
N GLU A 190 14.50 -4.05 -0.85
CA GLU A 190 13.53 -4.97 -1.46
C GLU A 190 12.13 -4.33 -1.60
N THR A 191 12.03 -3.01 -1.73
CA THR A 191 10.78 -2.27 -1.97
C THR A 191 10.98 -1.23 -3.06
N TRP A 192 9.91 -0.87 -3.77
CA TRP A 192 9.96 0.13 -4.82
C TRP A 192 9.18 1.39 -4.44
N SER A 193 9.73 2.57 -4.73
CA SER A 193 9.03 3.85 -4.49
C SER A 193 9.02 4.77 -5.70
N CYS A 194 9.95 4.61 -6.65
CA CYS A 194 10.12 5.55 -7.75
C CYS A 194 8.96 5.49 -8.75
N TYR A 195 8.26 6.59 -8.94
CA TYR A 195 7.16 6.71 -9.90
C TYR A 195 7.58 6.58 -11.37
N LYS A 196 8.88 6.79 -11.70
CA LYS A 196 9.38 6.74 -13.08
C LYS A 196 9.57 5.31 -13.62
N GLY A 197 9.54 4.28 -12.77
CA GLY A 197 9.58 2.88 -13.18
C GLY A 197 10.87 2.38 -13.86
N GLY A 198 11.94 3.17 -13.89
CA GLY A 198 13.23 2.80 -14.51
C GLY A 198 13.96 1.67 -13.79
N ASP A 199 15.18 1.33 -14.22
CA ASP A 199 15.96 0.25 -13.59
C ASP A 199 16.52 0.62 -12.21
N LYS A 200 16.62 1.90 -11.92
CA LYS A 200 17.03 2.46 -10.63
C LYS A 200 16.03 3.53 -10.20
N HIS A 201 15.96 3.78 -8.91
CA HIS A 201 15.20 4.92 -8.41
C HIS A 201 15.77 6.22 -8.94
N CYS A 202 14.94 7.13 -9.45
CA CYS A 202 15.44 8.40 -10.03
C CYS A 202 16.04 9.35 -8.98
N GLY A 203 15.70 9.17 -7.71
CA GLY A 203 16.20 9.99 -6.60
C GLY A 203 15.60 11.41 -6.50
N ARG A 204 14.71 11.83 -7.43
CA ARG A 204 14.23 13.21 -7.57
C ARG A 204 12.71 13.37 -7.62
N CYS A 205 11.93 12.34 -7.99
CA CYS A 205 10.47 12.40 -7.90
C CYS A 205 10.03 12.46 -6.43
N GLY A 206 8.82 12.97 -6.17
CA GLY A 206 8.32 13.20 -4.81
C GLY A 206 8.48 12.01 -3.87
N THR A 207 8.11 10.80 -4.32
CA THR A 207 8.24 9.58 -3.51
C THR A 207 9.69 9.16 -3.26
N CYS A 208 10.62 9.43 -4.18
CA CYS A 208 12.05 9.21 -3.94
C CYS A 208 12.61 10.17 -2.89
N VAL A 209 12.22 11.44 -2.95
CA VAL A 209 12.62 12.47 -1.96
C VAL A 209 12.08 12.08 -0.59
N GLU A 210 10.78 11.80 -0.49
CA GLU A 210 10.13 11.39 0.75
C GLU A 210 10.72 10.10 1.34
N ARG A 211 11.03 9.09 0.51
CA ARG A 211 11.72 7.86 0.93
C ARG A 211 13.06 8.17 1.58
N LYS A 212 13.93 8.95 0.91
CA LYS A 212 15.25 9.33 1.44
C LYS A 212 15.14 10.05 2.77
N GLU A 213 14.18 10.98 2.88
CA GLU A 213 13.96 11.73 4.12
C GLU A 213 13.47 10.83 5.25
N ALA A 214 12.50 9.97 4.99
CA ALA A 214 11.94 9.05 5.97
C ALA A 214 13.01 8.09 6.52
N LEU A 215 13.81 7.45 5.65
CA LEU A 215 14.87 6.54 6.06
C LEU A 215 15.96 7.27 6.85
N ARG A 216 16.41 8.45 6.37
CA ARG A 216 17.40 9.28 7.10
C ARG A 216 16.90 9.68 8.49
N GLN A 217 15.66 10.15 8.62
CA GLN A 217 15.07 10.57 9.89
C GLN A 217 14.81 9.37 10.82
N ALA A 218 14.60 8.19 10.26
CA ALA A 218 14.48 6.95 11.03
C ALA A 218 15.86 6.39 11.48
N GLY A 219 16.98 6.97 11.01
CA GLY A 219 18.33 6.47 11.29
C GLY A 219 18.66 5.18 10.51
N ILE A 220 18.00 4.93 9.39
CA ILE A 220 18.18 3.74 8.56
C ILE A 220 19.13 4.07 7.41
N TYR A 221 20.18 3.26 7.24
CA TYR A 221 21.03 3.35 6.06
C TYR A 221 20.26 2.89 4.81
N ASP A 222 20.06 3.81 3.86
CA ASP A 222 19.34 3.53 2.62
C ASP A 222 20.24 2.80 1.61
N LYS A 223 20.00 1.51 1.44
CA LYS A 223 20.70 0.65 0.46
C LYS A 223 20.13 0.76 -0.96
N THR A 224 19.11 1.58 -1.17
CA THR A 224 18.46 1.76 -2.47
C THR A 224 19.44 2.32 -3.50
N VAL A 225 19.44 1.75 -4.68
CA VAL A 225 20.28 2.26 -5.79
C VAL A 225 19.53 3.37 -6.52
N TYR A 226 20.12 4.56 -6.51
CA TYR A 226 19.59 5.73 -7.21
C TYR A 226 20.37 6.03 -8.50
N LEU A 227 19.72 6.73 -9.43
CA LEU A 227 20.42 7.38 -10.54
C LEU A 227 21.28 8.53 -10.00
N ASN A 228 22.46 8.73 -10.56
CA ASN A 228 23.37 9.83 -10.22
C ASN A 228 22.83 11.16 -10.74
#